data_de49c7880f7c5fc960e1393f466e2d98
#
_entry.id   de49c7880f7c5fc960e1393f466e2d98
#
_cell.length_a   1.000
_cell.length_b   1.000
_cell.length_c   1.000
_cell.angle_alpha   90.00
_cell.angle_beta   90.00
_cell.angle_gamma   90.00
#
_symmetry.space_group_name_H-M   'P 1'
#
loop_
_entity.id
_entity.type
_entity.pdbx_description
1 polymer ?
#
loop_
_entity_poly.entity_id
_entity_poly.type
_entity_poly.pdbx_seq_one_letter_code
_entity_poly.pdbx_strand_id
1 'polypeptide(L)'
;MHIATVRSIDDIHAELGCDEISLMKVNIEGGEYQLLEKMLSSDLVKNIEYIQIQFHDFVPDAKERRDAIRHSLSKTHVCEWCYEFVWESWRRVV
;
A
#
# COMPACT_ATOMS: atom_id res chain seq x y z
N MET A 1 5.61 8.70 16.38
CA MET A 1 5.54 8.42 14.92
C MET A 1 6.05 7.00 14.65
N HIS A 2 5.28 6.21 13.95
CA HIS A 2 5.69 4.85 13.59
C HIS A 2 5.84 4.75 12.07
N ILE A 3 7.04 4.39 11.62
CA ILE A 3 7.34 4.20 10.18
C ILE A 3 7.60 2.71 9.93
N ALA A 4 6.82 2.13 9.03
CA ALA A 4 6.96 0.74 8.63
C ALA A 4 7.57 0.66 7.23
N THR A 5 8.63 -0.11 7.07
CA THR A 5 9.20 -0.42 5.76
C THR A 5 8.92 -1.88 5.46
N VAL A 6 8.12 -2.14 4.44
CA VAL A 6 7.67 -3.48 4.09
C VAL A 6 8.38 -3.93 2.82
N ARG A 7 9.26 -4.92 2.95
CA ARG A 7 10.03 -5.50 1.84
C ARG A 7 9.63 -6.93 1.55
N SER A 8 8.80 -7.51 2.42
CA SER A 8 8.28 -8.87 2.26
C SER A 8 6.93 -8.97 2.95
N ILE A 9 6.17 -10.02 2.64
CA ILE A 9 4.88 -10.26 3.31
C ILE A 9 5.09 -10.49 4.81
N ASP A 10 6.22 -11.08 5.19
CA ASP A 10 6.51 -11.33 6.61
C ASP A 10 6.69 -10.03 7.40
N ASP A 11 7.15 -8.96 6.78
CA ASP A 11 7.31 -7.66 7.45
C ASP A 11 5.98 -7.12 7.96
N ILE A 12 4.89 -7.41 7.26
CA ILE A 12 3.56 -6.96 7.65
C ILE A 12 3.12 -7.61 8.97
N HIS A 13 3.48 -8.87 9.20
CA HIS A 13 3.11 -9.56 10.43
C HIS A 13 3.76 -8.91 11.65
N ALA A 14 4.97 -8.37 11.48
CA ALA A 14 5.65 -7.65 12.56
C ALA A 14 4.95 -6.32 12.89
N GLU A 15 4.21 -5.75 11.94
CA GLU A 15 3.55 -4.45 12.11
C GLU A 15 2.07 -4.56 12.51
N LEU A 16 1.50 -5.77 12.51
CA LEU A 16 0.07 -5.96 12.79
C LEU A 16 -0.35 -5.60 14.22
N GLY A 17 0.60 -5.52 15.14
CA GLY A 17 0.32 -5.12 16.52
C GLY A 17 0.24 -3.61 16.72
N CYS A 18 0.52 -2.83 15.70
CA CYS A 18 0.51 -1.37 15.81
C CYS A 18 -0.91 -0.82 15.60
N ASP A 19 -1.37 0.03 16.53
CA ASP A 19 -2.68 0.65 16.42
C ASP A 19 -2.73 1.65 15.28
N GLU A 20 -1.62 2.33 15.01
CA GLU A 20 -1.54 3.31 13.94
C GLU A 20 -0.13 3.38 13.36
N ILE A 21 -0.05 3.47 12.03
CA ILE A 21 1.21 3.58 11.31
C ILE A 21 1.21 4.95 10.61
N SER A 22 2.22 5.77 10.89
CA SER A 22 2.33 7.10 10.28
C SER A 22 2.72 7.02 8.81
N LEU A 23 3.65 6.13 8.47
CA LEU A 23 4.11 5.95 7.10
C LEU A 23 4.45 4.48 6.86
N MET A 24 3.87 3.90 5.83
CA MET A 24 4.24 2.56 5.36
C MET A 24 4.84 2.67 3.96
N LYS A 25 6.08 2.21 3.81
CA LYS A 25 6.73 2.10 2.51
C LYS A 25 6.67 0.66 2.03
N VAL A 26 6.07 0.46 0.87
CA VAL A 26 5.89 -0.88 0.29
C VAL A 26 6.77 -1.03 -0.94
N ASN A 27 7.77 -1.91 -0.84
CA ASN A 27 8.66 -2.26 -1.94
C ASN A 27 8.91 -3.76 -1.92
N ILE A 28 7.97 -4.52 -2.48
CA ILE A 28 8.02 -5.99 -2.54
C ILE A 28 7.97 -6.36 -4.01
N GLU A 29 9.08 -6.69 -4.63
CA GLU A 29 9.20 -6.93 -6.07
C GLU A 29 8.13 -7.89 -6.60
N GLY A 30 6.98 -7.33 -7.03
CA GLY A 30 5.85 -8.09 -7.55
C GLY A 30 4.85 -8.58 -6.49
N GLY A 31 5.16 -8.48 -5.20
CA GLY A 31 4.29 -8.91 -4.12
C GLY A 31 3.37 -7.82 -3.57
N GLU A 32 3.54 -6.58 -4.01
CA GLU A 32 2.77 -5.44 -3.52
C GLU A 32 1.28 -5.56 -3.83
N TYR A 33 0.92 -6.18 -4.95
CA TYR A 33 -0.48 -6.37 -5.32
C TYR A 33 -1.20 -7.27 -4.32
N GLN A 34 -0.63 -8.43 -4.04
CA GLN A 34 -1.20 -9.39 -3.10
C GLN A 34 -1.30 -8.79 -1.71
N LEU A 35 -0.26 -8.09 -1.26
CA LEU A 35 -0.23 -7.45 0.04
C LEU A 35 -1.33 -6.40 0.17
N LEU A 36 -1.43 -5.49 -0.79
CA LEU A 36 -2.40 -4.40 -0.76
C LEU A 36 -3.83 -4.92 -0.89
N GLU A 37 -4.05 -5.91 -1.75
CA GLU A 37 -5.36 -6.56 -1.88
C GLU A 37 -5.80 -7.14 -0.54
N LYS A 38 -4.89 -7.78 0.19
CA LYS A 38 -5.17 -8.34 1.51
C LYS A 38 -5.44 -7.24 2.53
N MET A 39 -4.64 -6.18 2.55
CA MET A 39 -4.82 -5.07 3.48
C MET A 39 -6.15 -4.35 3.27
N LEU A 40 -6.54 -4.16 2.01
CA LEU A 40 -7.81 -3.52 1.68
C LEU A 40 -9.00 -4.38 2.08
N SER A 41 -8.90 -5.70 1.93
CA SER A 41 -9.99 -6.61 2.31
C SER A 41 -10.17 -6.71 3.83
N SER A 42 -9.13 -6.44 4.61
CA SER A 42 -9.16 -6.53 6.07
C SER A 42 -9.27 -5.17 6.77
N ASP A 43 -9.44 -4.09 6.03
CA ASP A 43 -9.51 -2.72 6.56
C ASP A 43 -8.25 -2.24 7.29
N LEU A 44 -7.14 -2.97 7.20
CA LEU A 44 -5.89 -2.56 7.84
C LEU A 44 -5.37 -1.22 7.30
N VAL A 45 -5.71 -0.91 6.06
CA VAL A 45 -5.30 0.34 5.41
C VAL A 45 -5.79 1.58 6.17
N LYS A 46 -6.90 1.48 6.89
CA LYS A 46 -7.46 2.60 7.65
C LYS A 46 -6.57 3.06 8.80
N ASN A 47 -5.65 2.20 9.23
CA ASN A 47 -4.74 2.51 10.34
C ASN A 47 -3.44 3.16 9.85
N ILE A 48 -3.31 3.42 8.56
CA ILE A 48 -2.09 3.94 7.96
C ILE A 48 -2.34 5.34 7.43
N GLU A 49 -1.58 6.32 7.95
CA GLU A 49 -1.73 7.72 7.54
C GLU A 49 -1.19 7.96 6.14
N TYR A 50 0.06 7.54 5.89
CA TYR A 50 0.70 7.67 4.57
C TYR A 50 1.15 6.31 4.08
N ILE A 51 0.84 6.02 2.81
CA ILE A 51 1.29 4.80 2.14
C ILE A 51 2.08 5.19 0.91
N GLN A 52 3.34 4.76 0.84
CA GLN A 52 4.17 4.92 -0.35
C GLN A 52 4.38 3.56 -0.98
N ILE A 53 4.02 3.41 -2.24
CA ILE A 53 3.99 2.12 -2.92
C ILE A 53 4.81 2.20 -4.19
N GLN A 54 5.66 1.18 -4.41
CA GLN A 54 6.31 0.96 -5.68
C GLN A 54 5.59 -0.22 -6.36
N PHE A 55 4.73 0.08 -7.33
CA PHE A 55 4.10 -0.94 -8.15
C PHE A 55 5.05 -1.38 -9.25
N HIS A 56 5.13 -2.69 -9.47
CA HIS A 56 5.96 -3.26 -10.54
C HIS A 56 5.07 -3.74 -11.69
N ASP A 57 5.52 -3.56 -12.92
CA ASP A 57 4.71 -3.84 -14.11
C ASP A 57 4.91 -5.24 -14.71
N PHE A 58 5.84 -6.03 -14.16
CA PHE A 58 6.14 -7.36 -14.67
C PHE A 58 5.19 -8.46 -14.16
N VAL A 59 4.27 -8.11 -13.27
CA VAL A 59 3.30 -9.05 -12.70
C VAL A 59 2.14 -9.23 -13.68
N PRO A 60 1.59 -10.46 -13.86
CA PRO A 60 0.41 -10.64 -14.71
C PRO A 60 -0.75 -9.74 -14.26
N ASP A 61 -1.42 -9.12 -15.22
CA ASP A 61 -2.54 -8.20 -14.98
C ASP A 61 -2.17 -7.00 -14.11
N ALA A 62 -0.91 -6.57 -14.15
CA ALA A 62 -0.41 -5.49 -13.29
C ALA A 62 -1.25 -4.21 -13.38
N LYS A 63 -1.57 -3.79 -14.60
CA LYS A 63 -2.33 -2.54 -14.80
C LYS A 63 -3.73 -2.64 -14.20
N GLU A 64 -4.44 -3.72 -14.47
CA GLU A 64 -5.81 -3.94 -13.98
C GLU A 64 -5.83 -4.06 -12.46
N ARG A 65 -4.87 -4.78 -11.90
CA ARG A 65 -4.76 -4.94 -10.44
C ARG A 65 -4.42 -3.63 -9.76
N ARG A 66 -3.49 -2.87 -10.33
CA ARG A 66 -3.12 -1.54 -9.82
C ARG A 66 -4.33 -0.61 -9.84
N ASP A 67 -5.07 -0.58 -10.95
CA ASP A 67 -6.26 0.28 -11.07
C ASP A 67 -7.31 -0.08 -10.03
N ALA A 68 -7.55 -1.36 -9.78
CA ALA A 68 -8.50 -1.82 -8.76
C ALA A 68 -8.05 -1.43 -7.35
N ILE A 69 -6.76 -1.57 -7.05
CA ILE A 69 -6.19 -1.19 -5.75
C ILE A 69 -6.32 0.31 -5.55
N ARG A 70 -5.98 1.12 -6.55
CA ARG A 70 -6.08 2.57 -6.48
C ARG A 70 -7.53 3.02 -6.28
N HIS A 71 -8.47 2.37 -6.95
CA HIS A 71 -9.90 2.67 -6.77
C HIS A 71 -10.35 2.40 -5.34
N SER A 72 -9.97 1.25 -4.78
CA SER A 72 -10.32 0.90 -3.40
C SER A 72 -9.63 1.82 -2.39
N LEU A 73 -8.37 2.14 -2.64
CA LEU A 73 -7.58 3.01 -1.76
C LEU A 73 -8.14 4.44 -1.72
N SER A 74 -8.73 4.90 -2.83
CA SER A 74 -9.31 6.24 -2.92
C SER A 74 -10.51 6.45 -1.99
N LYS A 75 -11.05 5.38 -1.40
CA LYS A 75 -12.14 5.49 -0.44
C LYS A 75 -11.68 6.03 0.92
N THR A 76 -10.41 5.86 1.24
CA THR A 76 -9.83 6.27 2.53
C THR A 76 -8.65 7.21 2.38
N HIS A 77 -8.00 7.21 1.22
CA HIS A 77 -6.77 7.96 0.96
C HIS A 77 -6.88 8.77 -0.33
N VAL A 78 -6.08 9.80 -0.43
CA VAL A 78 -5.93 10.59 -1.66
C VAL A 78 -4.50 10.43 -2.16
N CYS A 79 -4.35 10.27 -3.48
CA CYS A 79 -3.03 10.20 -4.11
C CYS A 79 -2.46 11.62 -4.17
N GLU A 80 -1.36 11.85 -3.44
CA GLU A 80 -0.71 13.14 -3.42
C GLU A 80 0.23 13.33 -4.60
N TRP A 81 0.92 12.24 -5.01
CA TRP A 81 1.72 12.24 -6.23
C TRP A 81 1.88 10.81 -6.72
N CYS A 82 2.08 10.69 -8.02
CA CYS A 82 2.20 9.40 -8.69
C CYS A 82 3.16 9.49 -9.86
N TYR A 83 4.19 8.63 -9.83
CA TYR A 83 5.03 8.33 -10.99
C TYR A 83 4.71 6.89 -11.36
N GLU A 84 3.90 6.69 -12.38
CA GLU A 84 3.35 5.38 -12.75
C GLU A 84 4.43 4.32 -12.84
N PHE A 85 4.22 3.20 -12.11
CA PHE A 85 5.17 2.08 -12.01
C PHE A 85 6.57 2.48 -11.52
N VAL A 86 6.67 3.60 -10.81
CA VAL A 86 7.88 3.99 -10.09
C VAL A 86 7.55 4.11 -8.61
N TRP A 87 6.86 5.17 -8.22
CA TRP A 87 6.38 5.36 -6.84
C TRP A 87 5.10 6.16 -6.83
N GLU A 88 4.23 5.88 -5.86
CA GLU A 88 3.08 6.73 -5.55
C GLU A 88 2.97 6.92 -4.05
N SER A 89 2.43 8.06 -3.64
CA SER A 89 2.21 8.40 -2.24
C SER A 89 0.76 8.73 -2.00
N TRP A 90 0.18 8.09 -1.01
CA TRP A 90 -1.23 8.25 -0.64
C TRP A 90 -1.35 8.72 0.80
N ARG A 91 -2.24 9.68 1.05
CA ARG A 91 -2.50 10.24 2.39
C ARG A 91 -3.94 9.95 2.81
N ARG A 92 -4.10 9.49 4.05
CA ARG A 92 -5.42 9.21 4.61
C ARG A 92 -6.22 10.51 4.77
N VAL A 93 -7.51 10.48 4.39
CA VAL A 93 -8.42 11.61 4.47
C VAL A 93 -9.68 11.33 5.29
N VAL A 94 -9.75 10.17 5.90
CA VAL A 94 -10.88 9.78 6.76
C VAL A 94 -10.45 9.45 8.17
#